data_423e47f8814deaa7835f05bb27333a28
#
_entry.id   423e47f8814deaa7835f05bb27333a28
#
_cell.length_a   1.000
_cell.length_b   1.000
_cell.length_c   1.000
_cell.angle_alpha   90.00
_cell.angle_beta   90.00
_cell.angle_gamma   90.00
#
_symmetry.space_group_name_H-M   'P 1'
#
loop_
_entity.id
_entity.type
_entity.pdbx_description
1 polymer ?
#
loop_
_entity_poly.entity_id
_entity_poly.type
_entity_poly.pdbx_seq_one_letter_code
_entity_poly.pdbx_strand_id
1 'polypeptide(L)'
;KPFNFNFHLSDRVQELKNENNKWLVKTLNGKEFETPNIVIAGGVGSFEPRKFPTKSAEKYDGKSVLYSIKDKTIFKDKSVVIFGGGDSALDWAIELSNSSKVTLVHRRDEFRGAPASVQKIKELSDNKTIDLITKYSIKDVKGNGSLESVEIKSESGESKVIKADYVLGFFGLIMQLGPIAEWGLNLDKKTIPVNTENFETNKKGIFAIGDICTYPGKLKLILSGFHEGALAARGCFKYARPDEKYRFEFTTASSTIKDRLGVKE
;
A
#
# COMPACT_ATOMS: atom_id res chain seq x y z
N LYS A 1 8.16 17.47 19.47
CA LYS A 1 8.78 16.21 19.02
C LYS A 1 10.24 16.20 19.44
N PRO A 2 10.82 15.08 19.90
CA PRO A 2 12.18 15.02 20.44
C PRO A 2 13.28 15.18 19.39
N PHE A 3 12.92 15.11 18.10
CA PHE A 3 13.83 15.23 16.97
C PHE A 3 13.34 16.27 15.97
N ASN A 4 14.26 17.04 15.41
CA ASN A 4 13.99 17.98 14.34
C ASN A 4 14.23 17.31 13.00
N PHE A 5 13.19 17.26 12.17
CA PHE A 5 13.27 16.75 10.80
C PHE A 5 12.87 17.84 9.81
N ASN A 6 13.54 17.87 8.68
CA ASN A 6 13.10 18.64 7.54
C ASN A 6 12.20 17.77 6.67
N PHE A 7 10.95 18.17 6.48
CA PHE A 7 10.00 17.48 5.63
C PHE A 7 9.82 18.22 4.31
N HIS A 8 9.92 17.48 3.22
CA HIS A 8 9.64 17.96 1.87
C HIS A 8 8.46 17.17 1.31
N LEU A 9 7.24 17.57 1.69
CA LEU A 9 6.02 16.90 1.29
C LEU A 9 5.66 17.25 -0.14
N SER A 10 4.97 16.32 -0.83
CA SER A 10 4.56 16.46 -2.24
C SER A 10 5.74 16.74 -3.19
N ASP A 11 6.91 16.25 -2.86
CA ASP A 11 8.15 16.48 -3.60
C ASP A 11 8.89 15.16 -3.83
N ARG A 12 8.75 14.61 -5.02
CA ARG A 12 9.29 13.29 -5.35
C ARG A 12 10.74 13.40 -5.79
N VAL A 13 11.61 12.51 -5.29
CA VAL A 13 12.97 12.35 -5.80
C VAL A 13 12.93 11.80 -7.23
N GLN A 14 13.60 12.48 -8.14
CA GLN A 14 13.68 12.13 -9.55
C GLN A 14 15.01 11.49 -9.93
N GLU A 15 16.11 12.13 -9.55
CA GLU A 15 17.44 11.72 -9.98
C GLU A 15 18.36 11.52 -8.79
N LEU A 16 19.26 10.56 -8.93
CA LEU A 16 20.39 10.33 -8.03
C LEU A 16 21.67 10.31 -8.86
N LYS A 17 22.67 11.06 -8.42
CA LYS A 17 24.03 11.04 -8.98
C LYS A 17 25.02 10.81 -7.86
N ASN A 18 26.04 10.01 -8.11
CA ASN A 18 27.16 9.85 -7.17
C ASN A 18 28.31 10.76 -7.60
N GLU A 19 28.70 11.66 -6.73
CA GLU A 19 29.80 12.60 -6.94
C GLU A 19 30.66 12.65 -5.67
N ASN A 20 31.96 12.42 -5.78
CA ASN A 20 32.91 12.52 -4.67
C ASN A 20 32.52 11.71 -3.42
N ASN A 21 32.04 10.47 -3.60
CA ASN A 21 31.52 9.59 -2.54
C ASN A 21 30.28 10.12 -1.79
N LYS A 22 29.59 11.09 -2.36
CA LYS A 22 28.29 11.58 -1.89
C LYS A 22 27.24 11.44 -2.95
N TRP A 23 25.99 11.42 -2.54
CA TRP A 23 24.84 11.38 -3.43
C TRP A 23 24.26 12.79 -3.59
N LEU A 24 24.16 13.24 -4.82
CA LEU A 24 23.35 14.38 -5.20
C LEU A 24 21.93 13.87 -5.51
N VAL A 25 20.97 14.34 -4.75
CA VAL A 25 19.56 13.97 -4.84
C VAL A 25 18.78 15.14 -5.42
N LYS A 26 18.11 14.95 -6.56
CA LYS A 26 17.29 15.98 -7.20
C LYS A 26 15.82 15.62 -7.15
N THR A 27 14.98 16.57 -6.76
CA THR A 27 13.54 16.38 -6.66
C THR A 27 12.79 16.94 -7.88
N LEU A 28 11.52 16.53 -8.00
CA LEU A 28 10.62 17.01 -9.05
C LEU A 28 10.44 18.53 -9.03
N ASN A 29 10.44 19.13 -7.85
CA ASN A 29 10.29 20.58 -7.66
C ASN A 29 11.62 21.33 -7.75
N GLY A 30 12.70 20.67 -8.23
CA GLY A 30 13.99 21.29 -8.48
C GLY A 30 14.87 21.52 -7.26
N LYS A 31 14.55 20.95 -6.09
CA LYS A 31 15.44 20.97 -4.94
C LYS A 31 16.59 19.99 -5.13
N GLU A 32 17.74 20.35 -4.63
CA GLU A 32 18.94 19.52 -4.64
C GLU A 32 19.47 19.33 -3.22
N PHE A 33 19.90 18.11 -2.92
CA PHE A 33 20.49 17.75 -1.64
C PHE A 33 21.75 16.93 -1.86
N GLU A 34 22.78 17.24 -1.11
CA GLU A 34 24.00 16.43 -1.03
C GLU A 34 24.00 15.63 0.26
N THR A 35 24.20 14.32 0.17
CA THR A 35 24.14 13.43 1.32
C THR A 35 25.06 12.23 1.17
N PRO A 36 25.68 11.71 2.24
CA PRO A 36 26.42 10.46 2.19
C PRO A 36 25.49 9.22 2.14
N ASN A 37 24.24 9.34 2.57
CA ASN A 37 23.32 8.22 2.66
C ASN A 37 21.94 8.54 2.10
N ILE A 38 21.31 7.53 1.52
CA ILE A 38 19.90 7.54 1.11
C ILE A 38 19.22 6.32 1.69
N VAL A 39 18.08 6.49 2.36
CA VAL A 39 17.26 5.39 2.83
C VAL A 39 15.95 5.40 2.06
N ILE A 40 15.72 4.36 1.26
CA ILE A 40 14.51 4.19 0.47
C ILE A 40 13.49 3.44 1.33
N ALA A 41 12.46 4.16 1.78
CA ALA A 41 11.33 3.62 2.56
C ALA A 41 10.01 3.81 1.80
N GLY A 42 10.03 3.51 0.49
CA GLY A 42 8.95 3.78 -0.45
C GLY A 42 7.75 2.84 -0.37
N GLY A 43 7.70 1.92 0.58
CA GLY A 43 6.61 0.95 0.73
C GLY A 43 6.45 0.10 -0.53
N VAL A 44 5.27 0.08 -1.11
CA VAL A 44 5.00 -0.61 -2.39
C VAL A 44 5.27 0.30 -3.61
N GLY A 45 5.97 1.42 -3.43
CA GLY A 45 6.17 2.43 -4.46
C GLY A 45 4.92 3.28 -4.67
N SER A 46 4.84 3.96 -5.80
CA SER A 46 3.57 4.52 -6.26
C SER A 46 2.64 3.37 -6.62
N PHE A 47 1.40 3.42 -6.18
CA PHE A 47 0.44 2.37 -6.51
C PHE A 47 -0.81 2.97 -7.12
N GLU A 48 -1.33 2.24 -8.09
CA GLU A 48 -2.66 2.52 -8.64
C GLU A 48 -3.56 1.31 -8.36
N PRO A 49 -4.82 1.54 -7.99
CA PRO A 49 -5.77 0.45 -7.88
C PRO A 49 -5.94 -0.20 -9.25
N ARG A 50 -6.00 -1.51 -9.27
CA ARG A 50 -6.34 -2.26 -10.48
C ARG A 50 -7.80 -1.95 -10.84
N LYS A 51 -7.99 -1.27 -11.98
CA LYS A 51 -9.31 -0.84 -12.44
C LYS A 51 -10.14 -2.00 -12.99
N PHE A 52 -11.44 -1.77 -13.09
CA PHE A 52 -12.34 -2.70 -13.78
C PHE A 52 -11.95 -2.85 -15.25
N PRO A 53 -12.03 -4.07 -15.81
CA PRO A 53 -11.62 -4.34 -17.19
C PRO A 53 -12.65 -3.87 -18.24
N THR A 54 -13.64 -3.08 -17.85
CA THR A 54 -14.70 -2.58 -18.75
C THR A 54 -14.62 -1.07 -18.91
N LYS A 55 -14.62 -0.60 -20.16
CA LYS A 55 -14.57 0.83 -20.49
C LYS A 55 -15.79 1.62 -20.00
N SER A 56 -16.95 0.97 -19.87
CA SER A 56 -18.15 1.63 -19.36
C SER A 56 -17.98 2.12 -17.92
N ALA A 57 -17.16 1.45 -17.10
CA ALA A 57 -16.87 1.84 -15.74
C ALA A 57 -16.13 3.18 -15.65
N GLU A 58 -15.32 3.54 -16.66
CA GLU A 58 -14.56 4.78 -16.70
C GLU A 58 -15.43 6.04 -16.62
N LYS A 59 -16.68 5.97 -17.16
CA LYS A 59 -17.63 7.08 -17.11
C LYS A 59 -18.06 7.45 -15.69
N TYR A 60 -17.98 6.49 -14.78
CA TYR A 60 -18.42 6.60 -13.39
C TYR A 60 -17.25 6.61 -12.40
N ASP A 61 -16.00 6.56 -12.91
CA ASP A 61 -14.78 6.52 -12.09
C ASP A 61 -14.68 7.75 -11.20
N GLY A 62 -14.37 7.53 -9.91
CA GLY A 62 -14.32 8.56 -8.89
C GLY A 62 -15.67 9.13 -8.43
N LYS A 63 -16.79 8.68 -9.02
CA LYS A 63 -18.16 9.08 -8.65
C LYS A 63 -18.92 7.91 -8.02
N SER A 64 -19.36 6.97 -8.83
CA SER A 64 -20.11 5.78 -8.41
C SER A 64 -19.31 4.49 -8.58
N VAL A 65 -18.21 4.50 -9.33
CA VAL A 65 -17.23 3.44 -9.41
C VAL A 65 -15.99 3.88 -8.63
N LEU A 66 -15.70 3.18 -7.54
CA LEU A 66 -14.64 3.56 -6.60
C LEU A 66 -13.69 2.38 -6.33
N TYR A 67 -12.43 2.70 -6.06
CA TYR A 67 -11.38 1.73 -5.75
C TYR A 67 -10.78 1.97 -4.35
N SER A 68 -11.24 2.99 -3.67
CA SER A 68 -10.92 3.32 -2.28
C SER A 68 -12.09 4.06 -1.65
N ILE A 69 -12.25 3.91 -0.36
CA ILE A 69 -13.30 4.58 0.41
C ILE A 69 -12.63 5.63 1.30
N LYS A 70 -13.03 6.89 1.13
CA LYS A 70 -12.59 8.01 1.98
C LYS A 70 -13.64 8.39 3.02
N ASP A 71 -14.90 8.27 2.62
CA ASP A 71 -16.05 8.57 3.47
C ASP A 71 -17.10 7.47 3.25
N LYS A 72 -17.41 6.72 4.30
CA LYS A 72 -18.39 5.63 4.23
C LYS A 72 -19.84 6.12 4.30
N THR A 73 -20.06 7.36 4.72
CA THR A 73 -21.43 7.90 4.91
C THR A 73 -22.18 8.05 3.59
N ILE A 74 -21.46 8.19 2.47
CA ILE A 74 -22.06 8.32 1.13
C ILE A 74 -22.85 7.07 0.69
N PHE A 75 -22.56 5.91 1.31
CA PHE A 75 -23.21 4.64 0.96
C PHE A 75 -24.47 4.35 1.77
N LYS A 76 -24.78 5.19 2.77
CA LYS A 76 -25.95 4.97 3.62
C LYS A 76 -27.23 4.84 2.79
N ASP A 77 -28.01 3.78 3.06
CA ASP A 77 -29.26 3.44 2.37
C ASP A 77 -29.12 3.20 0.84
N LYS A 78 -27.88 2.88 0.37
CA LYS A 78 -27.57 2.64 -1.03
C LYS A 78 -27.36 1.16 -1.33
N SER A 79 -27.55 0.80 -2.61
CA SER A 79 -27.19 -0.51 -3.15
C SER A 79 -25.71 -0.46 -3.58
N VAL A 80 -24.87 -1.22 -2.89
CA VAL A 80 -23.41 -1.24 -3.10
C VAL A 80 -22.99 -2.62 -3.56
N VAL A 81 -22.38 -2.69 -4.74
CA VAL A 81 -21.81 -3.95 -5.25
C VAL A 81 -20.29 -3.91 -5.11
N ILE A 82 -19.74 -4.84 -4.35
CA ILE A 82 -18.32 -4.93 -4.03
C ILE A 82 -17.69 -6.09 -4.79
N PHE A 83 -16.59 -5.82 -5.51
CA PHE A 83 -15.83 -6.84 -6.22
C PHE A 83 -14.48 -7.07 -5.55
N GLY A 84 -14.21 -8.30 -5.17
CA GLY A 84 -12.92 -8.69 -4.57
C GLY A 84 -13.05 -9.95 -3.72
N GLY A 85 -11.93 -10.40 -3.17
CA GLY A 85 -11.88 -11.58 -2.31
C GLY A 85 -10.68 -11.59 -1.36
N GLY A 86 -10.02 -10.44 -1.20
CA GLY A 86 -9.01 -10.18 -0.18
C GLY A 86 -9.58 -9.36 0.97
N ASP A 87 -8.75 -9.08 1.98
CA ASP A 87 -9.13 -8.39 3.22
C ASP A 87 -9.92 -7.11 2.96
N SER A 88 -9.45 -6.22 2.08
CA SER A 88 -10.16 -4.96 1.80
C SER A 88 -11.60 -5.16 1.31
N ALA A 89 -11.86 -6.18 0.47
CA ALA A 89 -13.20 -6.43 -0.01
C ALA A 89 -14.12 -6.98 1.09
N LEU A 90 -13.59 -7.90 1.91
CA LEU A 90 -14.34 -8.52 2.99
C LEU A 90 -14.63 -7.52 4.11
N ASP A 91 -13.63 -6.76 4.54
CA ASP A 91 -13.77 -5.77 5.62
C ASP A 91 -14.78 -4.67 5.24
N TRP A 92 -14.72 -4.16 4.00
CA TRP A 92 -15.68 -3.18 3.54
C TRP A 92 -17.08 -3.76 3.32
N ALA A 93 -17.21 -5.03 2.91
CA ALA A 93 -18.52 -5.67 2.81
C ALA A 93 -19.16 -5.83 4.20
N ILE A 94 -18.38 -6.23 5.22
CA ILE A 94 -18.82 -6.33 6.61
C ILE A 94 -19.22 -4.95 7.13
N GLU A 95 -18.36 -3.95 6.97
CA GLU A 95 -18.58 -2.60 7.50
C GLU A 95 -19.84 -1.95 6.89
N LEU A 96 -19.97 -1.99 5.56
CA LEU A 96 -21.08 -1.34 4.86
C LEU A 96 -22.41 -2.07 5.03
N SER A 97 -22.40 -3.37 5.36
CA SER A 97 -23.63 -4.13 5.59
C SER A 97 -24.49 -3.60 6.73
N ASN A 98 -23.89 -2.79 7.63
CA ASN A 98 -24.61 -2.17 8.74
C ASN A 98 -25.51 -1.00 8.31
N SER A 99 -25.28 -0.43 7.11
CA SER A 99 -25.98 0.80 6.68
C SER A 99 -26.37 0.83 5.21
N SER A 100 -26.06 -0.22 4.46
CA SER A 100 -26.25 -0.29 3.00
C SER A 100 -26.73 -1.68 2.58
N LYS A 101 -27.38 -1.78 1.42
CA LYS A 101 -27.63 -3.06 0.80
C LYS A 101 -26.38 -3.52 0.05
N VAL A 102 -25.67 -4.52 0.59
CA VAL A 102 -24.39 -4.98 0.05
C VAL A 102 -24.56 -6.26 -0.74
N THR A 103 -23.97 -6.28 -1.95
CA THR A 103 -23.73 -7.50 -2.72
C THR A 103 -22.22 -7.67 -2.89
N LEU A 104 -21.66 -8.76 -2.37
CA LEU A 104 -20.24 -9.12 -2.55
C LEU A 104 -20.10 -10.10 -3.71
N VAL A 105 -19.36 -9.72 -4.74
CA VAL A 105 -19.10 -10.56 -5.92
C VAL A 105 -17.64 -10.98 -5.94
N HIS A 106 -17.40 -12.28 -6.01
CA HIS A 106 -16.07 -12.85 -6.12
C HIS A 106 -15.97 -13.85 -7.28
N ARG A 107 -14.87 -13.79 -8.03
CA ARG A 107 -14.63 -14.66 -9.21
C ARG A 107 -14.34 -16.13 -8.88
N ARG A 108 -14.06 -16.47 -7.61
CA ARG A 108 -13.75 -17.81 -7.11
C ARG A 108 -14.64 -18.17 -5.95
N ASP A 109 -14.63 -19.44 -5.55
CA ASP A 109 -15.29 -19.87 -4.30
C ASP A 109 -14.43 -19.56 -3.07
N GLU A 110 -13.09 -19.52 -3.25
CA GLU A 110 -12.15 -19.34 -2.16
C GLU A 110 -11.72 -17.87 -2.03
N PHE A 111 -11.80 -17.37 -0.82
CA PHE A 111 -11.35 -16.04 -0.47
C PHE A 111 -9.88 -16.08 0.01
N ARG A 112 -9.16 -14.95 -0.18
CA ARG A 112 -7.79 -14.77 0.27
C ARG A 112 -7.67 -13.92 1.55
N GLY A 113 -8.79 -13.40 2.03
CA GLY A 113 -8.82 -12.60 3.25
C GLY A 113 -8.66 -13.45 4.50
N ALA A 114 -8.51 -12.79 5.65
CA ALA A 114 -8.36 -13.42 6.95
C ALA A 114 -9.50 -14.41 7.22
N PRO A 115 -9.23 -15.60 7.79
CA PRO A 115 -10.26 -16.60 8.05
C PRO A 115 -11.45 -16.08 8.86
N ALA A 116 -11.21 -15.20 9.83
CA ALA A 116 -12.27 -14.58 10.63
C ALA A 116 -13.21 -13.71 9.78
N SER A 117 -12.66 -12.87 8.84
CA SER A 117 -13.45 -12.06 7.91
C SER A 117 -14.24 -12.95 6.95
N VAL A 118 -13.64 -14.04 6.45
CA VAL A 118 -14.33 -15.03 5.59
C VAL A 118 -15.51 -15.68 6.30
N GLN A 119 -15.30 -16.11 7.56
CA GLN A 119 -16.37 -16.68 8.37
C GLN A 119 -17.50 -15.69 8.59
N LYS A 120 -17.17 -14.43 8.92
CA LYS A 120 -18.16 -13.37 9.12
C LYS A 120 -18.98 -13.09 7.87
N ILE A 121 -18.36 -13.08 6.69
CA ILE A 121 -19.07 -12.92 5.39
C ILE A 121 -20.06 -14.07 5.18
N LYS A 122 -19.69 -15.31 5.49
CA LYS A 122 -20.62 -16.46 5.39
C LYS A 122 -21.82 -16.29 6.31
N GLU A 123 -21.58 -15.96 7.58
CA GLU A 123 -22.65 -15.69 8.55
C GLU A 123 -23.62 -14.60 8.06
N LEU A 124 -23.08 -13.48 7.54
CA LEU A 124 -23.90 -12.38 7.00
C LEU A 124 -24.67 -12.80 5.75
N SER A 125 -24.11 -13.66 4.93
CA SER A 125 -24.79 -14.22 3.76
C SER A 125 -25.91 -15.19 4.16
N ASP A 126 -25.65 -16.10 5.11
CA ASP A 126 -26.64 -17.06 5.61
C ASP A 126 -27.84 -16.34 6.25
N ASN A 127 -27.58 -15.27 6.96
CA ASN A 127 -28.60 -14.39 7.56
C ASN A 127 -29.24 -13.41 6.56
N LYS A 128 -28.88 -13.46 5.26
CA LYS A 128 -29.39 -12.57 4.22
C LYS A 128 -29.15 -11.08 4.47
N THR A 129 -28.13 -10.75 5.27
CA THR A 129 -27.70 -9.37 5.51
C THR A 129 -26.90 -8.84 4.32
N ILE A 130 -26.15 -9.71 3.64
CA ILE A 130 -25.46 -9.43 2.38
C ILE A 130 -25.86 -10.48 1.33
N ASP A 131 -25.82 -10.07 0.06
CA ASP A 131 -25.90 -11.01 -1.06
C ASP A 131 -24.47 -11.43 -1.43
N LEU A 132 -24.14 -12.72 -1.29
CA LEU A 132 -22.86 -13.28 -1.69
C LEU A 132 -22.98 -14.03 -3.01
N ILE A 133 -22.19 -13.61 -4.01
CA ILE A 133 -22.17 -14.22 -5.34
C ILE A 133 -20.74 -14.62 -5.69
N THR A 134 -20.48 -15.92 -5.76
CA THR A 134 -19.17 -16.47 -6.16
C THR A 134 -19.18 -16.97 -7.61
N LYS A 135 -17.98 -17.17 -8.20
CA LYS A 135 -17.78 -17.61 -9.60
C LYS A 135 -18.28 -16.62 -10.66
N TYR A 136 -18.42 -15.35 -10.29
CA TYR A 136 -18.80 -14.30 -11.22
C TYR A 136 -17.75 -13.20 -11.27
N SER A 137 -17.64 -12.61 -12.46
CA SER A 137 -16.81 -11.43 -12.70
C SER A 137 -17.65 -10.32 -13.29
N ILE A 138 -17.21 -9.08 -13.15
CA ILE A 138 -17.87 -7.95 -13.79
C ILE A 138 -17.79 -8.10 -15.31
N LYS A 139 -18.91 -7.84 -15.97
CA LYS A 139 -19.01 -7.79 -17.42
C LYS A 139 -19.18 -6.35 -17.89
N ASP A 140 -20.12 -5.61 -17.30
CA ASP A 140 -20.46 -4.26 -17.72
C ASP A 140 -21.10 -3.47 -16.57
N VAL A 141 -21.14 -2.14 -16.71
CA VAL A 141 -21.92 -1.24 -15.84
C VAL A 141 -22.83 -0.36 -16.71
N LYS A 142 -24.04 -0.10 -16.22
CA LYS A 142 -25.07 0.62 -16.98
C LYS A 142 -25.73 1.71 -16.13
N GLY A 143 -26.13 2.78 -16.80
CA GLY A 143 -26.89 3.87 -16.22
C GLY A 143 -27.01 5.04 -17.20
N ASN A 144 -27.93 5.94 -16.93
CA ASN A 144 -28.17 7.14 -17.70
C ASN A 144 -27.89 8.38 -16.83
N GLY A 145 -26.65 8.94 -16.97
CA GLY A 145 -26.17 10.04 -16.14
C GLY A 145 -25.60 9.59 -14.78
N SER A 146 -26.25 8.68 -14.08
CA SER A 146 -25.78 8.00 -12.87
C SER A 146 -25.69 6.50 -13.08
N LEU A 147 -24.92 5.80 -12.24
CA LEU A 147 -24.86 4.34 -12.22
C LEU A 147 -26.22 3.79 -11.73
N GLU A 148 -26.74 2.78 -12.38
CA GLU A 148 -28.01 2.14 -12.04
C GLU A 148 -27.88 0.64 -11.82
N SER A 149 -26.97 -0.01 -12.55
CA SER A 149 -26.79 -1.46 -12.45
C SER A 149 -25.41 -1.91 -12.89
N VAL A 150 -25.05 -3.10 -12.44
CA VAL A 150 -23.86 -3.82 -12.89
C VAL A 150 -24.28 -5.17 -13.47
N GLU A 151 -23.74 -5.53 -14.61
CA GLU A 151 -23.88 -6.84 -15.24
C GLU A 151 -22.66 -7.70 -14.87
N ILE A 152 -22.92 -8.88 -14.31
CA ILE A 152 -21.90 -9.87 -13.97
C ILE A 152 -22.06 -11.10 -14.84
N LYS A 153 -20.96 -11.82 -15.06
CA LYS A 153 -20.93 -13.04 -15.88
C LYS A 153 -20.15 -14.15 -15.18
N SER A 154 -20.70 -15.35 -15.18
CA SER A 154 -20.01 -16.56 -14.72
C SER A 154 -19.05 -17.10 -15.78
N GLU A 155 -18.16 -18.02 -15.39
CA GLU A 155 -17.31 -18.74 -16.34
C GLU A 155 -18.12 -19.61 -17.31
N SER A 156 -19.29 -20.11 -16.90
CA SER A 156 -20.21 -20.88 -17.77
C SER A 156 -20.99 -20.00 -18.76
N GLY A 157 -20.84 -18.67 -18.67
CA GLY A 157 -21.48 -17.73 -19.59
C GLY A 157 -22.82 -17.15 -19.12
N GLU A 158 -23.34 -17.59 -17.96
CA GLU A 158 -24.55 -17.01 -17.36
C GLU A 158 -24.33 -15.55 -16.98
N SER A 159 -25.26 -14.67 -17.35
CA SER A 159 -25.21 -13.25 -16.98
C SER A 159 -26.33 -12.90 -15.99
N LYS A 160 -26.00 -12.04 -15.02
CA LYS A 160 -26.97 -11.47 -14.06
C LYS A 160 -26.81 -9.96 -14.01
N VAL A 161 -27.91 -9.25 -13.83
CA VAL A 161 -27.93 -7.80 -13.64
C VAL A 161 -28.29 -7.50 -12.19
N ILE A 162 -27.48 -6.70 -11.53
CA ILE A 162 -27.64 -6.31 -10.13
C ILE A 162 -27.84 -4.81 -10.08
N LYS A 163 -28.87 -4.34 -9.38
CA LYS A 163 -29.07 -2.90 -9.12
C LYS A 163 -27.90 -2.38 -8.26
N ALA A 164 -27.33 -1.25 -8.66
CA ALA A 164 -26.20 -0.65 -7.96
C ALA A 164 -26.24 0.87 -8.04
N ASP A 165 -26.16 1.53 -6.90
CA ASP A 165 -25.87 2.97 -6.81
C ASP A 165 -24.35 3.19 -6.82
N TYR A 166 -23.60 2.23 -6.27
CA TYR A 166 -22.13 2.24 -6.21
C TYR A 166 -21.54 0.87 -6.55
N VAL A 167 -20.40 0.90 -7.20
CA VAL A 167 -19.57 -0.29 -7.48
C VAL A 167 -18.18 -0.06 -6.95
N LEU A 168 -17.71 -0.97 -6.09
CA LEU A 168 -16.40 -0.91 -5.44
C LEU A 168 -15.49 -2.03 -5.97
N GLY A 169 -14.29 -1.69 -6.41
CA GLY A 169 -13.32 -2.62 -6.97
C GLY A 169 -12.10 -2.79 -6.08
N PHE A 170 -11.97 -3.93 -5.38
CA PHE A 170 -10.82 -4.27 -4.53
C PHE A 170 -10.02 -5.43 -5.14
N PHE A 171 -9.38 -5.16 -6.28
CA PHE A 171 -8.59 -6.16 -7.05
C PHE A 171 -7.09 -6.17 -6.70
N GLY A 172 -6.69 -5.43 -5.69
CA GLY A 172 -5.30 -5.18 -5.34
C GLY A 172 -4.72 -3.99 -6.10
N LEU A 173 -3.44 -3.74 -5.82
CA LEU A 173 -2.70 -2.58 -6.30
C LEU A 173 -1.70 -2.97 -7.38
N ILE A 174 -1.48 -2.07 -8.33
CA ILE A 174 -0.38 -2.16 -9.29
C ILE A 174 0.75 -1.30 -8.75
N MET A 175 1.83 -1.96 -8.33
CA MET A 175 3.05 -1.25 -7.89
C MET A 175 3.74 -0.59 -9.08
N GLN A 176 4.20 0.63 -8.88
CA GLN A 176 5.08 1.36 -9.79
C GLN A 176 6.25 1.94 -9.01
N LEU A 177 7.46 1.58 -9.38
CA LEU A 177 8.67 2.10 -8.73
C LEU A 177 8.96 3.55 -9.14
N GLY A 178 8.41 4.00 -10.28
CA GLY A 178 8.71 5.32 -10.81
C GLY A 178 10.21 5.51 -11.03
N PRO A 179 10.77 6.70 -10.70
CA PRO A 179 12.18 6.99 -10.91
C PRO A 179 13.16 6.03 -10.21
N ILE A 180 12.75 5.36 -9.13
CA ILE A 180 13.59 4.37 -8.42
C ILE A 180 14.08 3.29 -9.37
N ALA A 181 13.29 2.91 -10.38
CA ALA A 181 13.67 1.91 -11.36
C ALA A 181 14.88 2.32 -12.22
N GLU A 182 15.17 3.62 -12.32
CA GLU A 182 16.22 4.20 -13.16
C GLU A 182 17.50 4.55 -12.37
N TRP A 183 17.50 4.37 -11.04
CA TRP A 183 18.65 4.73 -10.21
C TRP A 183 19.79 3.72 -10.25
N GLY A 184 19.70 2.68 -11.11
CA GLY A 184 20.71 1.66 -11.29
C GLY A 184 20.84 0.71 -10.08
N LEU A 185 19.76 0.56 -9.34
CA LEU A 185 19.63 -0.43 -8.29
C LEU A 185 19.33 -1.81 -8.90
N ASN A 186 19.84 -2.86 -8.27
CA ASN A 186 19.36 -4.20 -8.60
C ASN A 186 17.90 -4.33 -8.19
N LEU A 187 17.09 -4.89 -9.06
CA LEU A 187 15.68 -5.13 -8.81
C LEU A 187 15.33 -6.60 -8.94
N ASP A 188 14.60 -7.12 -7.98
CA ASP A 188 13.88 -8.38 -8.10
C ASP A 188 12.40 -8.06 -8.29
N LYS A 189 11.90 -8.18 -9.56
CA LYS A 189 10.57 -7.72 -9.98
C LYS A 189 10.38 -6.23 -9.69
N LYS A 190 9.74 -5.90 -8.57
CA LYS A 190 9.44 -4.51 -8.14
C LYS A 190 9.93 -4.25 -6.72
N THR A 191 10.92 -4.99 -6.27
CA THR A 191 11.54 -4.85 -4.95
C THR A 191 13.05 -4.71 -5.09
N ILE A 192 13.69 -4.14 -4.09
CA ILE A 192 15.12 -3.86 -4.07
C ILE A 192 15.79 -4.91 -3.17
N PRO A 193 16.62 -5.82 -3.73
CA PRO A 193 17.44 -6.73 -2.93
C PRO A 193 18.42 -5.97 -2.05
N VAL A 194 18.56 -6.40 -0.81
CA VAL A 194 19.42 -5.78 0.19
C VAL A 194 20.27 -6.81 0.94
N ASN A 195 21.39 -6.36 1.47
CA ASN A 195 22.16 -7.12 2.43
C ASN A 195 21.43 -7.13 3.79
N THR A 196 21.19 -8.28 4.35
CA THR A 196 20.48 -8.42 5.64
C THR A 196 21.27 -7.97 6.87
N GLU A 197 22.58 -7.75 6.74
CA GLU A 197 23.39 -7.23 7.85
C GLU A 197 23.07 -5.76 8.17
N ASN A 198 22.87 -4.94 7.13
CA ASN A 198 22.72 -3.49 7.28
C ASN A 198 21.66 -2.87 6.34
N PHE A 199 20.98 -3.67 5.53
CA PHE A 199 19.97 -3.24 4.54
C PHE A 199 20.50 -2.32 3.42
N GLU A 200 21.80 -2.39 3.17
CA GLU A 200 22.43 -1.70 2.04
C GLU A 200 22.10 -2.42 0.71
N THR A 201 21.91 -1.65 -0.32
CA THR A 201 21.65 -2.13 -1.70
C THR A 201 22.98 -2.47 -2.40
N ASN A 202 22.92 -2.75 -3.71
CA ASN A 202 24.12 -2.86 -4.56
C ASN A 202 24.89 -1.54 -4.73
N LYS A 203 24.33 -0.42 -4.31
CA LYS A 203 24.97 0.92 -4.35
C LYS A 203 25.36 1.34 -2.94
N LYS A 204 26.66 1.65 -2.75
CA LYS A 204 27.19 2.11 -1.45
C LYS A 204 26.48 3.36 -0.97
N GLY A 205 26.07 3.38 0.29
CA GLY A 205 25.35 4.49 0.89
C GLY A 205 23.87 4.56 0.53
N ILE A 206 23.34 3.63 -0.28
CA ILE A 206 21.90 3.52 -0.53
C ILE A 206 21.36 2.28 0.18
N PHE A 207 20.38 2.51 1.04
CA PHE A 207 19.68 1.50 1.85
C PHE A 207 18.23 1.40 1.43
N ALA A 208 17.61 0.23 1.57
CA ALA A 208 16.18 0.07 1.34
C ALA A 208 15.54 -0.72 2.46
N ILE A 209 14.39 -0.25 2.96
CA ILE A 209 13.68 -0.81 4.12
C ILE A 209 12.17 -0.84 3.89
N GLY A 210 11.45 -1.64 4.66
CA GLY A 210 10.00 -1.80 4.55
C GLY A 210 9.61 -2.64 3.33
N ASP A 211 8.41 -2.47 2.81
CA ASP A 211 7.86 -3.33 1.77
C ASP A 211 8.57 -3.23 0.41
N ILE A 212 9.35 -2.16 0.20
CA ILE A 212 10.12 -1.96 -1.03
C ILE A 212 11.34 -2.87 -1.12
N CYS A 213 11.91 -3.30 0.00
CA CYS A 213 13.09 -4.17 0.00
C CYS A 213 12.71 -5.66 -0.01
N THR A 214 13.67 -6.49 -0.46
CA THR A 214 13.54 -7.94 -0.46
C THR A 214 14.83 -8.63 -0.03
N TYR A 215 14.68 -9.77 0.65
CA TYR A 215 15.75 -10.67 1.10
C TYR A 215 15.13 -12.03 1.47
N PRO A 216 15.91 -13.11 1.59
CA PRO A 216 15.37 -14.42 2.01
C PRO A 216 14.65 -14.34 3.37
N GLY A 217 13.42 -14.81 3.42
CA GLY A 217 12.59 -14.77 4.64
C GLY A 217 11.90 -13.43 4.90
N LYS A 218 11.86 -12.50 3.94
CA LYS A 218 11.19 -11.21 4.08
C LYS A 218 9.70 -11.37 4.39
N LEU A 219 9.27 -10.74 5.50
CA LEU A 219 7.86 -10.54 5.84
C LEU A 219 7.51 -9.06 5.67
N LYS A 220 6.44 -8.78 4.92
CA LYS A 220 5.94 -7.40 4.72
C LYS A 220 5.06 -6.97 5.89
N LEU A 221 5.70 -6.67 7.01
CA LEU A 221 5.07 -6.24 8.24
C LEU A 221 5.68 -4.90 8.70
N ILE A 222 4.90 -4.08 9.40
CA ILE A 222 5.37 -2.83 10.01
C ILE A 222 6.55 -3.12 10.97
N LEU A 223 6.43 -4.18 11.77
CA LEU A 223 7.49 -4.62 12.69
C LEU A 223 8.81 -4.90 11.96
N SER A 224 8.75 -5.63 10.82
CA SER A 224 9.95 -5.91 10.01
C SER A 224 10.58 -4.62 9.50
N GLY A 225 9.77 -3.67 9.00
CA GLY A 225 10.25 -2.38 8.53
C GLY A 225 10.97 -1.55 9.62
N PHE A 226 10.48 -1.58 10.85
CA PHE A 226 11.15 -0.91 11.98
C PHE A 226 12.48 -1.58 12.34
N HIS A 227 12.54 -2.90 12.36
CA HIS A 227 13.78 -3.64 12.59
C HIS A 227 14.82 -3.34 11.50
N GLU A 228 14.40 -3.39 10.24
CA GLU A 228 15.21 -3.05 9.08
C GLU A 228 15.76 -1.61 9.16
N GLY A 229 14.89 -0.67 9.58
CA GLY A 229 15.26 0.72 9.79
C GLY A 229 16.33 0.90 10.87
N ALA A 230 16.27 0.14 11.94
CA ALA A 230 17.28 0.18 12.99
C ALA A 230 18.67 -0.28 12.49
N LEU A 231 18.70 -1.37 11.71
CA LEU A 231 19.96 -1.89 11.13
C LEU A 231 20.48 -0.98 10.01
N ALA A 232 19.61 -0.44 9.17
CA ALA A 232 19.98 0.54 8.14
C ALA A 232 20.57 1.82 8.77
N ALA A 233 19.96 2.34 9.85
CA ALA A 233 20.49 3.51 10.55
C ALA A 233 21.92 3.27 11.07
N ARG A 234 22.19 2.07 11.61
CA ARG A 234 23.55 1.66 11.99
C ARG A 234 24.49 1.60 10.78
N GLY A 235 24.00 1.10 9.64
CA GLY A 235 24.75 1.09 8.37
C GLY A 235 25.09 2.52 7.90
N CYS A 236 24.12 3.42 7.95
CA CYS A 236 24.28 4.82 7.57
C CYS A 236 25.33 5.54 8.43
N PHE A 237 25.47 5.18 9.71
CA PHE A 237 26.42 5.82 10.61
C PHE A 237 27.86 5.80 10.06
N LYS A 238 28.28 4.70 9.44
CA LYS A 238 29.62 4.54 8.86
C LYS A 238 29.95 5.58 7.78
N TYR A 239 28.94 6.01 7.02
CA TYR A 239 29.10 7.01 5.96
C TYR A 239 28.89 8.43 6.47
N ALA A 240 27.96 8.62 7.41
CA ALA A 240 27.68 9.94 7.98
C ALA A 240 28.74 10.42 8.96
N ARG A 241 29.41 9.49 9.64
CA ARG A 241 30.40 9.73 10.70
C ARG A 241 31.60 8.78 10.54
N PRO A 242 32.39 8.89 9.45
CA PRO A 242 33.44 7.92 9.14
C PRO A 242 34.55 7.88 10.19
N ASP A 243 34.82 9.00 10.85
CA ASP A 243 35.86 9.15 11.85
C ASP A 243 35.40 8.83 13.28
N GLU A 244 34.10 8.54 13.47
CA GLU A 244 33.55 8.25 14.78
C GLU A 244 33.32 6.75 14.98
N LYS A 245 33.64 6.24 16.17
CA LYS A 245 33.34 4.87 16.54
C LYS A 245 31.88 4.75 16.98
N TYR A 246 31.11 3.90 16.29
CA TYR A 246 29.77 3.58 16.73
C TYR A 246 29.78 2.92 18.10
N ARG A 247 29.06 3.48 19.07
CA ARG A 247 28.82 2.88 20.39
C ARG A 247 27.36 2.50 20.48
N PHE A 248 27.09 1.21 20.74
CA PHE A 248 25.75 0.76 21.04
C PHE A 248 25.40 1.16 22.47
N GLU A 249 24.25 1.79 22.65
CA GLU A 249 23.71 2.18 23.95
C GLU A 249 22.24 1.85 24.00
N PHE A 250 21.78 1.22 25.08
CA PHE A 250 20.36 1.00 25.29
C PHE A 250 19.64 2.34 25.55
N THR A 251 18.44 2.50 24.99
CA THR A 251 17.64 3.73 25.19
C THR A 251 17.36 4.02 26.67
N THR A 252 17.22 2.99 27.48
CA THR A 252 17.03 3.09 28.93
C THR A 252 18.24 3.61 29.68
N ALA A 253 19.44 3.44 29.11
CA ALA A 253 20.70 3.92 29.69
C ALA A 253 21.16 5.28 29.12
N SER A 254 20.57 5.72 28.01
CA SER A 254 20.99 6.94 27.30
C SER A 254 20.45 8.20 27.96
N SER A 255 21.31 8.98 28.62
CA SER A 255 20.95 10.29 29.15
C SER A 255 20.49 11.23 28.04
N THR A 256 21.17 11.23 26.90
CA THR A 256 20.81 12.08 25.73
C THR A 256 19.38 11.82 25.24
N ILE A 257 18.92 10.57 25.20
CA ILE A 257 17.54 10.25 24.79
C ILE A 257 16.55 10.60 25.86
N LYS A 258 16.85 10.33 27.13
CA LYS A 258 16.03 10.74 28.27
C LYS A 258 15.77 12.25 28.24
N ASP A 259 16.81 13.06 28.09
CA ASP A 259 16.71 14.52 28.02
C ASP A 259 15.82 14.96 26.84
N ARG A 260 16.00 14.39 25.65
CA ARG A 260 15.20 14.70 24.46
C ARG A 260 13.72 14.31 24.60
N LEU A 261 13.44 13.26 25.35
CA LEU A 261 12.09 12.78 25.63
C LEU A 261 11.46 13.47 26.83
N GLY A 262 12.23 14.29 27.58
CA GLY A 262 11.77 14.95 28.79
C GLY A 262 11.53 13.98 29.96
N VAL A 263 12.16 12.82 29.95
CA VAL A 263 12.08 11.83 31.03
C VAL A 263 13.02 12.29 32.15
N LYS A 264 12.44 12.72 33.27
CA LYS A 264 13.21 13.00 34.51
C LYS A 264 13.44 11.69 35.23
N GLU A 265 14.63 11.54 35.80
CA GLU A 265 14.93 10.45 36.75
C GLU A 265 14.13 10.57 38.03
#